data_39a2a61b7eb1e5ef0999c2e26136a86f
#
_entry.id   39a2a61b7eb1e5ef0999c2e26136a86f
#
_cell.length_a   1.000
_cell.length_b   1.000
_cell.length_c   1.000
_cell.angle_alpha   90.00
_cell.angle_beta   90.00
_cell.angle_gamma   90.00
#
_symmetry.space_group_name_H-M   'P 1'
#
loop_
_entity.id
_entity.type
_entity.pdbx_description
1 polymer ?
#
loop_
_entity_poly.entity_id
_entity_poly.type
_entity_poly.pdbx_seq_one_letter_code
_entity_poly.pdbx_strand_id
1 'polypeptide(L)'
;MADAKTFNVNGANYSIIDQTARDNASKAMQDAEYSRLESIGAYPGRDLATVFAEEIKQKANVWEWLRARVRSANYSGIRIGDYIDVVIPQTAQVASQTVRYAVGAIDPYYQCGDTAKGHHIAMVPKSTVAVRGPNAVNDSYIQWRKTADNNGTNEQKCPYLLSQLHEWENEHFLSALPAEVQAAIMPHRVLLEERYSSSGKLTEPSGWSWQDLGKIWSLSEVEVYGLNAWSKPGYGTGFDCQFPIFKQTKDRIHWWLRSVSGSSSSDVCCVGSYGIAYYNSPTYDWVRPRPCFLVG
;
A
#
# COMPACT_ATOMS: atom_id res chain seq x y z
N MET A 1 -33.00 24.08 -11.71
CA MET A 1 -32.21 24.90 -12.66
C MET A 1 -33.19 25.39 -13.71
N ALA A 2 -33.14 26.67 -14.06
CA ALA A 2 -34.06 27.22 -15.08
C ALA A 2 -33.79 26.54 -16.41
N ASP A 3 -34.85 26.12 -17.07
CA ASP A 3 -34.80 25.48 -18.37
C ASP A 3 -34.13 26.38 -19.42
N ALA A 4 -33.46 25.75 -20.37
CA ALA A 4 -32.83 26.42 -21.50
C ALA A 4 -33.79 27.41 -22.14
N LYS A 5 -33.31 28.67 -22.28
CA LYS A 5 -34.10 29.68 -23.01
C LYS A 5 -34.20 29.21 -24.45
N THR A 6 -35.42 29.03 -24.92
CA THR A 6 -35.70 28.86 -26.35
C THR A 6 -35.73 30.24 -27.01
N PHE A 7 -35.15 30.36 -28.19
CA PHE A 7 -35.32 31.52 -29.05
C PHE A 7 -35.92 31.06 -30.37
N ASN A 8 -36.77 31.91 -30.94
CA ASN A 8 -37.44 31.62 -32.19
C ASN A 8 -36.75 32.36 -33.35
N VAL A 9 -36.38 31.62 -34.38
CA VAL A 9 -35.84 32.18 -35.61
C VAL A 9 -36.71 31.64 -36.77
N ASN A 10 -37.37 32.54 -37.49
CA ASN A 10 -38.23 32.22 -38.64
C ASN A 10 -39.30 31.15 -38.35
N GLY A 11 -39.91 31.20 -37.16
CA GLY A 11 -40.98 30.25 -36.77
C GLY A 11 -40.45 28.94 -36.18
N ALA A 12 -39.15 28.68 -36.14
CA ALA A 12 -38.57 27.51 -35.50
C ALA A 12 -38.00 27.86 -34.10
N ASN A 13 -38.36 27.06 -33.11
CA ASN A 13 -37.86 27.20 -31.74
C ASN A 13 -36.50 26.45 -31.59
N TYR A 14 -35.48 27.18 -31.18
CA TYR A 14 -34.16 26.63 -30.85
C TYR A 14 -33.96 26.70 -29.36
N SER A 15 -33.51 25.62 -28.75
CA SER A 15 -33.03 25.62 -27.36
C SER A 15 -31.52 25.70 -27.33
N ILE A 16 -30.99 26.67 -26.60
CA ILE A 16 -29.53 26.71 -26.30
C ILE A 16 -29.30 25.76 -25.13
N ILE A 17 -28.73 24.62 -25.42
CA ILE A 17 -28.20 23.70 -24.41
C ILE A 17 -26.71 23.89 -24.37
N ASP A 18 -26.19 24.53 -23.33
CA ASP A 18 -24.77 24.52 -23.06
C ASP A 18 -24.44 23.17 -22.44
N GLN A 19 -24.14 22.21 -23.29
CA GLN A 19 -23.76 20.85 -22.84
C GLN A 19 -22.49 20.88 -22.03
N THR A 20 -21.52 21.71 -22.39
CA THR A 20 -20.26 21.85 -21.67
C THR A 20 -20.50 22.36 -20.24
N ALA A 21 -21.36 23.37 -20.06
CA ALA A 21 -21.69 23.87 -18.72
C ALA A 21 -22.43 22.82 -17.88
N ARG A 22 -23.30 22.02 -18.47
CA ARG A 22 -23.99 20.91 -17.78
C ARG A 22 -23.01 19.80 -17.38
N ASP A 23 -22.11 19.42 -18.27
CA ASP A 23 -21.11 18.39 -18.00
C ASP A 23 -20.15 18.85 -16.90
N ASN A 24 -19.71 20.12 -16.96
CA ASN A 24 -18.86 20.71 -15.90
C ASN A 24 -19.59 20.77 -14.54
N ALA A 25 -20.87 21.16 -14.52
CA ALA A 25 -21.68 21.16 -13.31
C ALA A 25 -21.87 19.76 -12.74
N SER A 26 -22.17 18.76 -13.58
CA SER A 26 -22.29 17.37 -13.18
C SER A 26 -20.99 16.82 -12.60
N LYS A 27 -19.84 17.13 -13.24
CA LYS A 27 -18.54 16.75 -12.74
C LYS A 27 -18.23 17.40 -11.40
N ALA A 28 -18.50 18.69 -11.25
CA ALA A 28 -18.30 19.40 -9.98
C ALA A 28 -19.15 18.80 -8.84
N MET A 29 -20.40 18.45 -9.12
CA MET A 29 -21.27 17.78 -8.13
C MET A 29 -20.74 16.41 -7.74
N GLN A 30 -20.26 15.63 -8.70
CA GLN A 30 -19.67 14.33 -8.45
C GLN A 30 -18.37 14.45 -7.62
N ASP A 31 -17.50 15.40 -7.94
CA ASP A 31 -16.28 15.65 -7.17
C ASP A 31 -16.58 16.12 -5.74
N ALA A 32 -17.61 16.94 -5.54
CA ALA A 32 -18.07 17.34 -4.21
C ALA A 32 -18.60 16.14 -3.41
N GLU A 33 -19.37 15.24 -4.05
CA GLU A 33 -19.85 14.04 -3.38
C GLU A 33 -18.70 13.09 -3.01
N TYR A 34 -17.71 12.89 -3.89
CA TYR A 34 -16.54 12.09 -3.55
C TYR A 34 -15.76 12.70 -2.36
N SER A 35 -15.59 14.02 -2.33
CA SER A 35 -14.93 14.71 -1.21
C SER A 35 -15.72 14.55 0.10
N ARG A 36 -17.05 14.58 0.04
CA ARG A 36 -17.91 14.28 1.17
C ARG A 36 -17.73 12.83 1.64
N LEU A 37 -17.73 11.86 0.71
CA LEU A 37 -17.54 10.45 1.03
C LEU A 37 -16.15 10.18 1.64
N GLU A 38 -15.10 10.83 1.14
CA GLU A 38 -13.76 10.77 1.75
C GLU A 38 -13.78 11.29 3.19
N SER A 39 -14.43 12.42 3.43
CA SER A 39 -14.46 13.03 4.76
C SER A 39 -15.16 12.18 5.82
N ILE A 40 -16.17 11.39 5.42
CA ILE A 40 -16.89 10.47 6.31
C ILE A 40 -16.36 9.02 6.27
N GLY A 41 -15.27 8.77 5.53
CA GLY A 41 -14.68 7.44 5.42
C GLY A 41 -15.48 6.42 4.60
N ALA A 42 -16.36 6.87 3.72
CA ALA A 42 -17.23 6.03 2.89
C ALA A 42 -16.83 6.03 1.39
N TYR A 43 -15.68 6.58 1.03
CA TYR A 43 -15.23 6.63 -0.35
C TYR A 43 -14.85 5.23 -0.87
N PRO A 44 -15.53 4.72 -1.93
CA PRO A 44 -15.30 3.36 -2.41
C PRO A 44 -14.03 3.20 -3.25
N GLY A 45 -13.45 4.32 -3.72
CA GLY A 45 -12.41 4.36 -4.72
C GLY A 45 -12.93 4.20 -6.14
N ARG A 46 -12.17 4.66 -7.13
CA ARG A 46 -12.46 4.54 -8.56
C ARG A 46 -11.33 3.78 -9.24
N ASP A 47 -11.63 3.09 -10.30
CA ASP A 47 -10.63 2.49 -11.17
C ASP A 47 -9.91 3.59 -11.97
N LEU A 48 -8.62 3.79 -11.69
CA LEU A 48 -7.79 4.80 -12.38
C LEU A 48 -7.70 4.54 -13.88
N ALA A 49 -7.69 3.27 -14.30
CA ALA A 49 -7.66 2.93 -15.73
C ALA A 49 -8.91 3.42 -16.45
N THR A 50 -10.05 3.43 -15.78
CA THR A 50 -11.32 3.94 -16.32
C THR A 50 -11.40 5.47 -16.22
N VAL A 51 -11.07 6.04 -15.06
CA VAL A 51 -11.20 7.50 -14.82
C VAL A 51 -10.29 8.32 -15.74
N PHE A 52 -9.08 7.82 -16.03
CA PHE A 52 -8.07 8.51 -16.83
C PHE A 52 -7.83 7.85 -18.19
N ALA A 53 -8.82 7.11 -18.71
CA ALA A 53 -8.69 6.35 -19.95
C ALA A 53 -8.13 7.18 -21.13
N GLU A 54 -8.60 8.44 -21.30
CA GLU A 54 -8.14 9.30 -22.39
C GLU A 54 -6.68 9.75 -22.24
N GLU A 55 -6.22 9.99 -21.01
CA GLU A 55 -4.80 10.30 -20.76
C GLU A 55 -3.92 9.06 -20.94
N ILE A 56 -4.42 7.90 -20.49
CA ILE A 56 -3.69 6.61 -20.55
C ILE A 56 -3.46 6.18 -22.00
N LYS A 57 -4.36 6.49 -22.93
CA LYS A 57 -4.18 6.25 -24.37
C LYS A 57 -2.88 6.86 -24.96
N GLN A 58 -2.34 7.89 -24.29
CA GLN A 58 -1.08 8.54 -24.67
C GLN A 58 0.16 7.84 -24.09
N LYS A 59 -0.02 6.73 -23.38
CA LYS A 59 1.02 5.95 -22.70
C LYS A 59 0.90 4.48 -23.07
N ALA A 60 1.94 3.69 -22.81
CA ALA A 60 1.91 2.26 -23.08
C ALA A 60 0.90 1.51 -22.21
N ASN A 61 0.71 1.98 -20.97
CA ASN A 61 -0.21 1.38 -19.99
C ASN A 61 -0.49 2.33 -18.81
N VAL A 62 -1.40 1.91 -17.91
CA VAL A 62 -1.80 2.70 -16.73
C VAL A 62 -0.63 2.94 -15.76
N TRP A 63 0.32 2.03 -15.66
CA TRP A 63 1.46 2.15 -14.74
C TRP A 63 2.48 3.18 -15.23
N GLU A 64 2.75 3.21 -16.54
CA GLU A 64 3.57 4.26 -17.15
C GLU A 64 2.91 5.64 -16.99
N TRP A 65 1.58 5.72 -17.19
CA TRP A 65 0.81 6.93 -16.96
C TRP A 65 0.93 7.39 -15.50
N LEU A 66 0.69 6.50 -14.53
CA LEU A 66 0.77 6.83 -13.11
C LEU A 66 2.17 7.30 -12.73
N ARG A 67 3.20 6.60 -13.18
CA ARG A 67 4.60 6.97 -12.95
C ARG A 67 4.94 8.35 -13.53
N ALA A 68 4.46 8.68 -14.71
CA ALA A 68 4.67 10.00 -15.32
C ALA A 68 4.00 11.11 -14.51
N ARG A 69 2.78 10.88 -14.03
CA ARG A 69 2.04 11.80 -13.15
C ARG A 69 2.79 12.04 -11.83
N VAL A 70 3.25 10.95 -11.20
CA VAL A 70 4.03 11.00 -9.96
C VAL A 70 5.31 11.81 -10.16
N ARG A 71 6.11 11.53 -11.18
CA ARG A 71 7.37 12.22 -11.46
C ARG A 71 7.22 13.72 -11.67
N SER A 72 6.07 14.16 -12.16
CA SER A 72 5.75 15.58 -12.33
C SER A 72 5.01 16.19 -11.14
N ALA A 73 4.85 15.46 -10.04
CA ALA A 73 4.02 15.81 -8.87
C ALA A 73 2.58 16.21 -9.25
N ASN A 74 2.06 15.67 -10.33
CA ASN A 74 0.70 15.97 -10.79
C ASN A 74 -0.29 14.94 -10.27
N TYR A 75 -0.82 15.15 -9.09
CA TYR A 75 -1.81 14.29 -8.44
C TYR A 75 -3.27 14.72 -8.68
N SER A 76 -3.49 15.70 -9.56
CA SER A 76 -4.82 16.25 -9.85
C SER A 76 -5.80 15.13 -10.25
N GLY A 77 -6.91 15.04 -9.55
CA GLY A 77 -7.96 14.04 -9.78
C GLY A 77 -7.67 12.64 -9.25
N ILE A 78 -6.46 12.35 -8.74
CA ILE A 78 -6.13 11.11 -8.04
C ILE A 78 -6.51 11.25 -6.56
N ARG A 79 -7.21 10.27 -6.01
CA ARG A 79 -7.72 10.28 -4.63
C ARG A 79 -7.21 9.07 -3.84
N ILE A 80 -7.08 9.23 -2.52
CA ILE A 80 -6.79 8.10 -1.63
C ILE A 80 -7.92 7.07 -1.77
N GLY A 81 -7.55 5.81 -2.00
CA GLY A 81 -8.51 4.73 -2.22
C GLY A 81 -8.87 4.46 -3.69
N ASP A 82 -8.55 5.36 -4.64
CA ASP A 82 -8.57 5.03 -6.08
C ASP A 82 -7.62 3.85 -6.34
N TYR A 83 -7.91 3.02 -7.34
CA TYR A 83 -7.22 1.74 -7.46
C TYR A 83 -6.88 1.37 -8.91
N ILE A 84 -6.00 0.39 -9.02
CA ILE A 84 -5.71 -0.37 -10.25
C ILE A 84 -5.79 -1.85 -9.89
N ASP A 85 -6.53 -2.63 -10.68
CA ASP A 85 -6.57 -4.08 -10.53
C ASP A 85 -5.38 -4.72 -11.27
N VAL A 86 -4.63 -5.57 -10.58
CA VAL A 86 -3.46 -6.29 -11.10
C VAL A 86 -3.77 -7.77 -11.16
N VAL A 87 -3.77 -8.34 -12.35
CA VAL A 87 -3.88 -9.78 -12.55
C VAL A 87 -2.50 -10.41 -12.36
N ILE A 88 -2.38 -11.26 -11.36
CA ILE A 88 -1.14 -11.98 -11.04
C ILE A 88 -1.32 -13.43 -11.51
N PRO A 89 -0.50 -13.89 -12.46
CA PRO A 89 -0.54 -15.27 -12.90
C PRO A 89 -0.03 -16.21 -11.80
N GLN A 90 -0.42 -17.48 -11.88
CA GLN A 90 0.11 -18.50 -11.00
C GLN A 90 1.60 -18.72 -11.27
N THR A 91 2.39 -18.76 -10.19
CA THR A 91 3.78 -19.22 -10.21
C THR A 91 3.96 -20.40 -9.25
N ALA A 92 5.19 -20.87 -9.07
CA ALA A 92 5.48 -21.90 -8.05
C ALA A 92 5.20 -21.42 -6.61
N GLN A 93 5.25 -20.10 -6.35
CA GLN A 93 5.21 -19.51 -4.99
C GLN A 93 4.05 -18.52 -4.77
N VAL A 94 3.33 -18.16 -5.83
CA VAL A 94 2.22 -17.19 -5.79
C VAL A 94 1.00 -17.79 -6.46
N ALA A 95 -0.16 -17.74 -5.80
CA ALA A 95 -1.41 -18.21 -6.37
C ALA A 95 -1.92 -17.25 -7.46
N SER A 96 -2.62 -17.77 -8.48
CA SER A 96 -3.32 -16.94 -9.47
C SER A 96 -4.42 -16.13 -8.78
N GLN A 97 -4.39 -14.82 -8.95
CA GLN A 97 -5.34 -13.92 -8.31
C GLN A 97 -5.36 -12.54 -8.97
N THR A 98 -6.45 -11.81 -8.79
CA THR A 98 -6.50 -10.38 -9.11
C THR A 98 -6.38 -9.60 -7.79
N VAL A 99 -5.38 -8.74 -7.71
CA VAL A 99 -5.14 -7.89 -6.54
C VAL A 99 -5.51 -6.46 -6.87
N ARG A 100 -6.42 -5.89 -6.10
CA ARG A 100 -6.77 -4.49 -6.20
C ARG A 100 -5.80 -3.65 -5.39
N TYR A 101 -4.91 -2.94 -6.07
CA TYR A 101 -3.98 -2.00 -5.46
C TYR A 101 -4.57 -0.61 -5.39
N ALA A 102 -4.78 -0.11 -4.18
CA ALA A 102 -5.31 1.22 -3.94
C ALA A 102 -4.20 2.23 -3.65
N VAL A 103 -4.44 3.48 -4.01
CA VAL A 103 -3.66 4.63 -3.56
C VAL A 103 -3.79 4.72 -2.04
N GLY A 104 -2.76 4.31 -1.31
CA GLY A 104 -2.74 4.28 0.15
C GLY A 104 -2.31 5.60 0.76
N ALA A 105 -1.29 6.22 0.17
CA ALA A 105 -0.76 7.52 0.55
C ALA A 105 -0.06 8.18 -0.66
N ILE A 106 -0.06 9.49 -0.68
CA ILE A 106 0.67 10.30 -1.67
C ILE A 106 1.83 10.97 -0.94
N ASP A 107 3.05 10.76 -1.44
CA ASP A 107 4.29 11.33 -0.92
C ASP A 107 4.55 11.12 0.59
N PRO A 108 4.22 9.93 1.18
CA PRO A 108 4.37 9.75 2.63
C PRO A 108 5.80 9.91 3.15
N TYR A 109 6.81 9.77 2.28
CA TYR A 109 8.24 9.85 2.62
C TYR A 109 8.99 10.88 1.78
N TYR A 110 8.27 11.82 1.13
CA TYR A 110 8.90 12.81 0.25
C TYR A 110 9.94 13.65 0.99
N GLN A 111 11.15 13.70 0.45
CA GLN A 111 12.30 14.41 1.02
C GLN A 111 12.68 13.97 2.46
N CYS A 112 12.24 12.79 2.89
CA CYS A 112 12.52 12.22 4.20
C CYS A 112 13.54 11.07 4.11
N GLY A 113 14.16 10.74 5.26
CA GLY A 113 15.13 9.68 5.41
C GLY A 113 16.59 10.14 5.33
N ASP A 114 17.49 9.19 5.44
CA ASP A 114 18.92 9.41 5.28
C ASP A 114 19.32 9.72 3.82
N THR A 115 18.47 9.30 2.91
CA THR A 115 18.55 9.64 1.48
C THR A 115 17.20 10.23 1.05
N ALA A 116 17.24 11.47 0.56
CA ALA A 116 16.03 12.17 0.13
C ALA A 116 15.29 11.37 -0.94
N LYS A 117 14.00 11.09 -0.68
CA LYS A 117 13.14 10.35 -1.59
C LYS A 117 12.37 11.31 -2.50
N GLY A 118 12.33 11.01 -3.79
CA GLY A 118 11.52 11.75 -4.77
C GLY A 118 10.02 11.55 -4.57
N HIS A 119 9.22 12.16 -5.43
CA HIS A 119 7.77 11.98 -5.43
C HIS A 119 7.37 10.52 -5.64
N HIS A 120 6.34 10.06 -4.93
CA HIS A 120 5.86 8.68 -5.01
C HIS A 120 4.43 8.52 -4.49
N ILE A 121 3.80 7.45 -4.96
CA ILE A 121 2.51 6.98 -4.42
C ILE A 121 2.75 5.60 -3.78
N ALA A 122 2.29 5.42 -2.55
CA ALA A 122 2.24 4.13 -1.90
C ALA A 122 0.98 3.36 -2.36
N MET A 123 1.20 2.23 -3.03
CA MET A 123 0.15 1.33 -3.48
C MET A 123 -0.05 0.21 -2.46
N VAL A 124 -1.27 0.10 -1.94
CA VAL A 124 -1.62 -0.85 -0.88
C VAL A 124 -2.71 -1.80 -1.40
N PRO A 125 -2.53 -3.13 -1.29
CA PRO A 125 -3.60 -4.05 -1.66
C PRO A 125 -4.84 -3.82 -0.79
N LYS A 126 -6.03 -3.79 -1.38
CA LYS A 126 -7.29 -3.68 -0.60
C LYS A 126 -7.59 -4.94 0.21
N SER A 127 -6.98 -6.07 -0.12
CA SER A 127 -7.08 -7.32 0.63
C SER A 127 -5.73 -8.01 0.71
N THR A 128 -5.66 -9.07 1.49
CA THR A 128 -4.47 -9.93 1.60
C THR A 128 -4.26 -10.74 0.32
N VAL A 129 -3.02 -11.20 0.12
CA VAL A 129 -2.59 -11.97 -1.05
C VAL A 129 -2.43 -13.44 -0.66
N ALA A 130 -2.79 -14.33 -1.57
CA ALA A 130 -2.65 -15.78 -1.38
C ALA A 130 -1.26 -16.25 -1.81
N VAL A 131 -0.60 -17.00 -0.93
CA VAL A 131 0.69 -17.65 -1.16
C VAL A 131 0.47 -19.08 -1.70
N ARG A 132 1.49 -19.65 -2.34
CA ARG A 132 1.46 -21.00 -2.86
C ARG A 132 2.83 -21.67 -2.73
N GLY A 133 2.87 -22.99 -2.87
CA GLY A 133 4.11 -23.76 -2.92
C GLY A 133 4.83 -23.87 -1.57
N PRO A 134 6.16 -24.02 -1.55
CA PRO A 134 6.93 -24.31 -0.32
C PRO A 134 6.85 -23.25 0.78
N ASN A 135 6.51 -22.01 0.42
CA ASN A 135 6.32 -20.94 1.40
C ASN A 135 4.88 -20.88 1.95
N ALA A 136 3.93 -21.58 1.33
CA ALA A 136 2.56 -21.59 1.81
C ALA A 136 2.39 -22.57 2.99
N VAL A 137 1.59 -22.13 3.94
CA VAL A 137 1.05 -22.96 5.04
C VAL A 137 -0.47 -22.81 5.04
N ASN A 138 -1.19 -23.83 5.50
CA ASN A 138 -2.65 -23.80 5.61
C ASN A 138 -3.36 -23.11 4.43
N ASP A 139 -3.15 -23.61 3.22
CA ASP A 139 -3.86 -23.20 2.00
C ASP A 139 -3.79 -21.70 1.65
N SER A 140 -2.65 -21.09 1.61
CA SER A 140 -2.44 -19.71 1.13
C SER A 140 -1.89 -18.70 2.16
N TYR A 141 -1.64 -19.13 3.37
CA TYR A 141 -1.00 -18.32 4.40
C TYR A 141 0.53 -18.44 4.31
N ILE A 142 1.24 -17.60 5.01
CA ILE A 142 2.71 -17.62 5.10
C ILE A 142 3.13 -17.38 6.54
N GLN A 143 4.14 -18.11 7.00
CA GLN A 143 4.81 -17.78 8.24
C GLN A 143 5.67 -16.51 8.05
N TRP A 144 5.71 -15.64 9.04
CA TRP A 144 6.62 -14.51 9.01
C TRP A 144 8.07 -14.98 9.00
N ARG A 145 8.37 -16.00 9.80
CA ARG A 145 9.66 -16.72 9.87
C ARG A 145 9.41 -18.19 10.22
N LYS A 146 10.31 -19.08 9.81
CA LYS A 146 10.20 -20.53 10.12
C LYS A 146 10.53 -20.87 11.57
N THR A 147 11.13 -19.94 12.30
CA THR A 147 11.51 -20.12 13.72
C THR A 147 10.72 -19.14 14.59
N ALA A 148 10.35 -19.58 15.81
CA ALA A 148 9.69 -18.73 16.80
C ALA A 148 10.72 -17.75 17.44
N ASP A 149 11.24 -16.83 16.61
CA ASP A 149 12.32 -15.93 16.92
C ASP A 149 12.16 -14.64 16.13
N ASN A 150 12.23 -13.53 16.81
CA ASN A 150 12.14 -12.20 16.21
C ASN A 150 13.46 -11.40 16.37
N ASN A 151 14.58 -12.07 16.61
CA ASN A 151 15.88 -11.44 16.72
C ASN A 151 16.66 -11.51 15.38
N GLY A 152 17.55 -10.56 15.19
CA GLY A 152 18.53 -10.54 14.12
C GLY A 152 19.73 -11.45 14.39
N THR A 153 20.67 -11.45 13.45
CA THR A 153 21.99 -12.09 13.57
C THR A 153 23.09 -11.03 13.58
N ASN A 154 24.32 -11.45 13.75
CA ASN A 154 25.47 -10.55 13.65
C ASN A 154 25.59 -9.92 12.25
N GLU A 155 25.27 -10.69 11.21
CA GLU A 155 25.38 -10.30 9.80
C GLU A 155 24.20 -9.40 9.37
N GLN A 156 23.00 -9.67 9.90
CA GLN A 156 21.80 -8.89 9.66
C GLN A 156 21.04 -8.69 10.96
N LYS A 157 21.14 -7.50 11.52
CA LYS A 157 20.55 -7.18 12.83
C LYS A 157 19.07 -6.90 12.78
N CYS A 158 18.52 -6.58 11.58
CA CYS A 158 17.11 -6.25 11.40
C CYS A 158 16.29 -7.51 11.15
N PRO A 159 15.41 -7.93 12.07
CA PRO A 159 14.69 -9.21 11.99
C PRO A 159 13.81 -9.34 10.74
N TYR A 160 13.18 -8.26 10.28
CA TYR A 160 12.34 -8.29 9.09
C TYR A 160 13.09 -8.73 7.83
N LEU A 161 14.33 -8.26 7.65
CA LEU A 161 15.16 -8.62 6.49
C LEU A 161 15.63 -10.10 6.51
N LEU A 162 15.49 -10.77 7.63
CA LEU A 162 15.72 -12.21 7.79
C LEU A 162 14.43 -13.03 7.75
N SER A 163 13.29 -12.39 7.51
CA SER A 163 12.00 -13.07 7.52
C SER A 163 11.75 -13.80 6.19
N GLN A 164 11.07 -14.94 6.28
CA GLN A 164 10.53 -15.64 5.11
C GLN A 164 9.53 -14.76 4.34
N LEU A 165 8.82 -13.89 5.05
CA LEU A 165 7.89 -12.93 4.45
C LEU A 165 8.62 -11.98 3.50
N HIS A 166 9.71 -11.34 3.95
CA HIS A 166 10.49 -10.40 3.13
C HIS A 166 11.18 -11.10 1.93
N GLU A 167 11.72 -12.30 2.14
CA GLU A 167 12.28 -13.13 1.06
C GLU A 167 11.20 -13.41 -0.01
N TRP A 168 10.02 -13.88 0.42
CA TRP A 168 8.91 -14.16 -0.48
C TRP A 168 8.44 -12.91 -1.24
N GLU A 169 8.36 -11.75 -0.57
CA GLU A 169 7.95 -10.48 -1.16
C GLU A 169 8.87 -10.06 -2.30
N ASN A 170 10.19 -10.14 -2.14
CA ASN A 170 11.15 -9.62 -3.10
C ASN A 170 11.67 -10.65 -4.10
N GLU A 171 11.73 -11.93 -3.76
CA GLU A 171 12.20 -12.97 -4.69
C GLU A 171 11.06 -13.61 -5.48
N HIS A 172 9.88 -13.78 -4.90
CA HIS A 172 8.80 -14.54 -5.50
C HIS A 172 7.61 -13.67 -5.92
N PHE A 173 7.11 -12.80 -5.04
CA PHE A 173 5.96 -11.98 -5.37
C PHE A 173 6.30 -10.90 -6.39
N LEU A 174 7.41 -10.20 -6.24
CA LEU A 174 7.87 -9.20 -7.20
C LEU A 174 7.99 -9.79 -8.61
N SER A 175 8.59 -10.98 -8.74
CA SER A 175 8.76 -11.65 -10.04
C SER A 175 7.45 -12.15 -10.67
N ALA A 176 6.39 -12.34 -9.87
CA ALA A 176 5.06 -12.73 -10.33
C ALA A 176 4.22 -11.55 -10.84
N LEU A 177 4.58 -10.31 -10.50
CA LEU A 177 3.90 -9.13 -11.00
C LEU A 177 4.13 -8.94 -12.50
N PRO A 178 3.15 -8.41 -13.27
CA PRO A 178 3.35 -8.01 -14.66
C PRO A 178 4.55 -7.08 -14.83
N ALA A 179 5.25 -7.18 -15.96
CA ALA A 179 6.49 -6.44 -16.21
C ALA A 179 6.31 -4.91 -16.13
N GLU A 180 5.15 -4.41 -16.56
CA GLU A 180 4.80 -2.99 -16.48
C GLU A 180 4.63 -2.50 -15.04
N VAL A 181 4.13 -3.36 -14.14
CA VAL A 181 4.04 -3.07 -12.70
C VAL A 181 5.45 -3.01 -12.11
N GLN A 182 6.27 -4.04 -12.37
CA GLN A 182 7.66 -4.11 -11.88
C GLN A 182 8.49 -2.89 -12.32
N ALA A 183 8.27 -2.40 -13.54
CA ALA A 183 8.95 -1.23 -14.09
C ALA A 183 8.54 0.09 -13.42
N ALA A 184 7.34 0.16 -12.85
CA ALA A 184 6.84 1.35 -12.16
C ALA A 184 7.29 1.41 -10.68
N ILE A 185 7.70 0.30 -10.10
CA ILE A 185 8.05 0.20 -8.68
C ILE A 185 9.46 0.74 -8.43
N MET A 186 9.55 1.65 -7.46
CA MET A 186 10.81 2.17 -6.94
C MET A 186 11.22 1.45 -5.65
N PRO A 187 12.53 1.37 -5.33
CA PRO A 187 12.99 0.78 -4.07
C PRO A 187 12.56 1.62 -2.86
N HIS A 188 12.42 0.95 -1.72
CA HIS A 188 12.02 1.60 -0.47
C HIS A 188 13.07 1.41 0.62
N ARG A 189 13.61 2.53 1.12
CA ARG A 189 14.58 2.59 2.20
C ARG A 189 13.93 3.22 3.42
N VAL A 190 14.07 2.57 4.58
CA VAL A 190 13.42 2.97 5.84
C VAL A 190 14.32 2.77 7.02
N LEU A 191 13.96 3.37 8.16
CA LEU A 191 14.58 3.10 9.45
C LEU A 191 13.96 1.81 10.01
N LEU A 192 14.79 0.78 10.24
CA LEU A 192 14.36 -0.50 10.81
C LEU A 192 14.93 -0.73 12.20
N GLU A 193 14.14 -1.42 13.01
CA GLU A 193 14.53 -1.94 14.31
C GLU A 193 15.66 -2.97 14.15
N GLU A 194 16.73 -2.78 14.88
CA GLU A 194 17.75 -3.80 15.12
C GLU A 194 17.45 -4.53 16.43
N ARG A 195 17.65 -5.85 16.42
CA ARG A 195 17.46 -6.69 17.59
C ARG A 195 18.51 -7.79 17.60
N TYR A 196 19.72 -7.43 18.03
CA TYR A 196 20.85 -8.35 18.09
C TYR A 196 21.68 -8.17 19.34
N SER A 197 22.03 -9.28 19.96
CA SER A 197 23.02 -9.36 21.03
C SER A 197 23.82 -10.66 20.90
N SER A 198 25.12 -10.60 21.11
CA SER A 198 25.99 -11.78 21.21
C SER A 198 25.74 -12.62 22.48
N SER A 199 25.05 -12.05 23.48
CA SER A 199 24.83 -12.69 24.79
C SER A 199 23.44 -13.38 24.89
N GLY A 200 22.61 -13.28 23.86
CA GLY A 200 21.29 -13.95 23.88
C GLY A 200 20.18 -13.17 23.18
N LYS A 201 18.95 -13.68 23.31
CA LYS A 201 17.77 -13.07 22.70
C LYS A 201 17.34 -11.82 23.47
N LEU A 202 16.95 -10.81 22.71
CA LEU A 202 16.45 -9.54 23.22
C LEU A 202 14.91 -9.49 23.15
N THR A 203 14.33 -8.83 24.11
CA THR A 203 12.89 -8.44 24.10
C THR A 203 12.68 -6.99 23.70
N GLU A 204 13.77 -6.21 23.59
CA GLU A 204 13.77 -4.79 23.25
C GLU A 204 14.72 -4.54 22.07
N PRO A 205 14.54 -3.45 21.30
CA PRO A 205 15.50 -3.05 20.28
C PRO A 205 16.92 -2.87 20.84
N SER A 206 17.92 -3.31 20.10
CA SER A 206 19.33 -2.99 20.37
C SER A 206 19.79 -1.72 19.66
N GLY A 207 19.04 -1.28 18.64
CA GLY A 207 19.34 -0.11 17.84
C GLY A 207 18.35 0.05 16.69
N TRP A 208 18.69 0.98 15.81
CA TRP A 208 17.93 1.29 14.60
C TRP A 208 18.88 1.67 13.49
N SER A 209 18.63 1.21 12.29
CA SER A 209 19.47 1.52 11.13
C SER A 209 18.63 1.68 9.86
N TRP A 210 19.16 2.49 8.93
CA TRP A 210 18.57 2.67 7.63
C TRP A 210 18.84 1.46 6.75
N GLN A 211 17.78 0.82 6.27
CA GLN A 211 17.83 -0.41 5.51
C GLN A 211 17.00 -0.31 4.23
N ASP A 212 17.45 -1.00 3.19
CA ASP A 212 16.69 -1.17 1.95
C ASP A 212 15.75 -2.37 2.09
N LEU A 213 14.45 -2.12 1.91
CA LEU A 213 13.43 -3.16 1.93
C LEU A 213 13.27 -3.87 0.58
N GLY A 214 14.04 -3.46 -0.43
CA GLY A 214 13.77 -3.88 -1.81
C GLY A 214 12.63 -3.10 -2.44
N LYS A 215 11.86 -3.75 -3.29
CA LYS A 215 10.75 -3.14 -4.04
C LYS A 215 9.37 -3.43 -3.46
N ILE A 216 9.22 -4.57 -2.81
CA ILE A 216 7.98 -5.02 -2.17
C ILE A 216 8.21 -5.12 -0.67
N TRP A 217 7.27 -4.65 0.11
CA TRP A 217 7.41 -4.60 1.55
C TRP A 217 6.07 -4.69 2.29
N SER A 218 6.11 -5.21 3.52
CA SER A 218 4.99 -5.18 4.45
C SER A 218 4.96 -3.86 5.24
N LEU A 219 3.77 -3.37 5.57
CA LEU A 219 3.58 -2.13 6.33
C LEU A 219 4.10 -2.25 7.77
N SER A 220 4.50 -1.11 8.36
CA SER A 220 4.74 -1.00 9.79
C SER A 220 3.42 -0.81 10.56
N GLU A 221 3.51 -1.01 11.88
CA GLU A 221 2.38 -0.73 12.77
C GLU A 221 1.96 0.75 12.72
N VAL A 222 2.92 1.66 12.61
CA VAL A 222 2.67 3.11 12.50
C VAL A 222 1.97 3.46 11.19
N GLU A 223 2.36 2.85 10.06
CA GLU A 223 1.72 3.09 8.76
C GLU A 223 0.25 2.67 8.75
N VAL A 224 -0.12 1.69 9.57
CA VAL A 224 -1.51 1.22 9.70
C VAL A 224 -2.29 1.98 10.77
N TYR A 225 -1.72 2.16 11.96
CA TYR A 225 -2.45 2.66 13.13
C TYR A 225 -2.09 4.09 13.54
N GLY A 226 -0.99 4.63 13.01
CA GLY A 226 -0.49 5.95 13.41
C GLY A 226 0.24 5.97 14.74
N LEU A 227 0.46 4.81 15.33
CA LEU A 227 1.15 4.66 16.62
C LEU A 227 1.80 3.28 16.73
N ASN A 228 2.72 3.14 17.70
CA ASN A 228 3.29 1.87 18.13
C ASN A 228 2.39 1.28 19.22
N ALA A 229 1.59 0.24 18.92
CA ALA A 229 0.76 -0.43 19.92
C ALA A 229 1.52 -1.57 20.60
N TRP A 230 2.21 -2.39 19.82
CA TRP A 230 2.99 -3.54 20.27
C TRP A 230 4.48 -3.43 19.94
N SER A 231 4.84 -2.70 18.87
CA SER A 231 6.22 -2.39 18.53
C SER A 231 6.77 -1.25 19.39
N LYS A 232 8.08 -1.01 19.29
CA LYS A 232 8.75 0.11 19.98
C LYS A 232 8.98 1.27 19.03
N PRO A 233 8.87 2.53 19.52
CA PRO A 233 9.24 3.69 18.74
C PRO A 233 10.73 3.67 18.39
N GLY A 234 11.05 4.06 17.14
CA GLY A 234 12.39 4.11 16.64
C GLY A 234 13.14 5.39 17.01
N TYR A 235 14.47 5.34 16.90
CA TYR A 235 15.29 6.55 16.85
C TYR A 235 14.89 7.36 15.62
N GLY A 236 14.64 8.65 15.81
CA GLY A 236 14.07 9.47 14.72
C GLY A 236 12.58 9.20 14.50
N THR A 237 11.83 8.91 15.57
CA THR A 237 10.36 8.76 15.54
C THR A 237 9.69 9.84 14.68
N GLY A 238 8.78 9.41 13.80
CA GLY A 238 8.06 10.29 12.88
C GLY A 238 8.46 10.13 11.41
N PHE A 239 9.41 9.23 11.10
CA PHE A 239 9.67 8.86 9.71
C PHE A 239 8.46 8.14 9.09
N ASP A 240 7.91 7.14 9.79
CA ASP A 240 6.67 6.48 9.40
C ASP A 240 5.47 7.36 9.80
N CYS A 241 4.48 7.44 8.92
CA CYS A 241 3.21 8.10 9.19
C CYS A 241 2.04 7.18 8.85
N GLN A 242 0.89 7.37 9.51
CA GLN A 242 -0.30 6.61 9.16
C GLN A 242 -0.73 6.90 7.72
N PHE A 243 -0.87 5.85 6.92
CA PHE A 243 -1.40 6.02 5.57
C PHE A 243 -2.87 6.40 5.62
N PRO A 244 -3.28 7.44 4.88
CA PRO A 244 -4.66 7.95 4.91
C PRO A 244 -5.73 6.88 4.65
N ILE A 245 -5.43 5.87 3.82
CA ILE A 245 -6.36 4.76 3.54
C ILE A 245 -6.77 3.99 4.79
N PHE A 246 -5.90 3.90 5.81
CA PHE A 246 -6.20 3.17 7.06
C PHE A 246 -6.94 4.00 8.10
N LYS A 247 -7.15 5.30 7.86
CA LYS A 247 -8.03 6.12 8.71
C LYS A 247 -9.50 5.76 8.50
N GLN A 248 -9.84 5.20 7.35
CA GLN A 248 -11.21 4.89 6.97
C GLN A 248 -11.59 3.46 7.37
N THR A 249 -10.88 2.47 6.86
CA THR A 249 -11.19 1.05 7.08
C THR A 249 -9.94 0.21 7.31
N LYS A 250 -10.10 -0.86 8.10
CA LYS A 250 -9.11 -1.93 8.26
C LYS A 250 -9.82 -3.25 8.02
N ASP A 251 -9.18 -4.13 7.24
CA ASP A 251 -9.74 -5.45 6.97
C ASP A 251 -9.78 -6.29 8.25
N ARG A 252 -10.84 -7.06 8.42
CA ARG A 252 -11.01 -7.99 9.54
C ARG A 252 -10.40 -9.36 9.22
N ILE A 253 -9.14 -9.34 8.76
CA ILE A 253 -8.38 -10.53 8.37
C ILE A 253 -7.00 -10.41 9.00
N HIS A 254 -6.41 -11.53 9.42
CA HIS A 254 -5.03 -11.55 9.91
C HIS A 254 -4.05 -11.31 8.76
N TRP A 255 -3.15 -10.33 8.92
CA TRP A 255 -2.05 -10.08 7.99
C TRP A 255 -0.82 -9.52 8.69
N TRP A 256 0.35 -9.92 8.16
CA TRP A 256 1.63 -9.58 8.75
C TRP A 256 2.01 -8.12 8.55
N LEU A 257 2.67 -7.58 9.57
CA LEU A 257 3.39 -6.31 9.52
C LEU A 257 4.91 -6.58 9.55
N ARG A 258 5.72 -5.58 9.14
CA ARG A 258 7.18 -5.67 9.28
C ARG A 258 7.66 -5.40 10.70
N SER A 259 6.84 -4.77 11.53
CA SER A 259 7.17 -4.39 12.90
C SER A 259 7.32 -5.61 13.80
N VAL A 260 8.25 -5.53 14.74
CA VAL A 260 8.53 -6.57 15.73
C VAL A 260 7.92 -6.19 17.07
N SER A 261 7.39 -7.15 17.82
CA SER A 261 6.84 -6.90 19.15
C SER A 261 7.92 -6.39 20.13
N GLY A 262 7.62 -5.30 20.84
CA GLY A 262 8.55 -4.63 21.72
C GLY A 262 8.70 -5.25 23.11
N SER A 263 7.99 -6.32 23.41
CA SER A 263 8.00 -6.95 24.75
C SER A 263 8.25 -8.46 24.72
N SER A 264 8.58 -9.01 23.56
CA SER A 264 8.78 -10.44 23.35
C SER A 264 9.94 -10.71 22.42
N SER A 265 10.71 -11.76 22.69
CA SER A 265 11.77 -12.25 21.78
C SER A 265 11.25 -13.26 20.75
N SER A 266 9.94 -13.52 20.71
CA SER A 266 9.31 -14.54 19.89
C SER A 266 7.99 -14.12 19.22
N ASP A 267 7.67 -12.81 19.22
CA ASP A 267 6.45 -12.31 18.59
C ASP A 267 6.72 -11.17 17.62
N VAL A 268 5.90 -11.09 16.59
CA VAL A 268 5.91 -10.03 15.57
C VAL A 268 4.53 -9.41 15.44
N CYS A 269 4.48 -8.15 15.02
CA CYS A 269 3.22 -7.42 14.89
C CYS A 269 2.42 -7.92 13.67
N CYS A 270 1.12 -7.94 13.83
CA CYS A 270 0.17 -8.23 12.76
C CYS A 270 -1.11 -7.42 12.97
N VAL A 271 -1.95 -7.35 11.95
CA VAL A 271 -3.35 -6.95 12.10
C VAL A 271 -4.15 -8.19 12.46
N GLY A 272 -4.95 -8.10 13.50
CA GLY A 272 -5.80 -9.20 13.96
C GLY A 272 -7.11 -9.29 13.17
N SER A 273 -7.85 -10.40 13.34
CA SER A 273 -9.12 -10.68 12.64
C SER A 273 -10.23 -9.65 12.92
N TYR A 274 -10.09 -8.82 13.93
CA TYR A 274 -11.01 -7.73 14.24
C TYR A 274 -10.55 -6.36 13.69
N GLY A 275 -9.44 -6.33 12.91
CA GLY A 275 -8.82 -5.10 12.43
C GLY A 275 -8.03 -4.35 13.50
N ILE A 276 -7.74 -4.97 14.63
CA ILE A 276 -6.97 -4.41 15.74
C ILE A 276 -5.47 -4.64 15.55
N ALA A 277 -4.65 -3.79 16.18
CA ALA A 277 -3.23 -4.08 16.36
C ALA A 277 -3.07 -5.35 17.20
N TYR A 278 -2.29 -6.29 16.72
CA TYR A 278 -2.10 -7.58 17.38
C TYR A 278 -0.67 -8.09 17.16
N TYR A 279 -0.31 -9.17 17.80
CA TYR A 279 0.97 -9.85 17.61
C TYR A 279 0.77 -11.37 17.61
N ASN A 280 1.67 -12.07 16.96
CA ASN A 280 1.71 -13.53 16.93
C ASN A 280 3.14 -14.03 16.85
N SER A 281 3.32 -15.33 17.18
CA SER A 281 4.58 -16.01 16.85
C SER A 281 4.89 -15.90 15.36
N PRO A 282 6.15 -15.65 14.97
CA PRO A 282 6.55 -15.64 13.56
C PRO A 282 6.19 -16.93 12.80
N THR A 283 6.05 -18.05 13.52
CA THR A 283 5.66 -19.36 12.97
C THR A 283 4.17 -19.57 12.89
N TYR A 284 3.35 -18.57 13.25
CA TYR A 284 1.90 -18.70 13.19
C TYR A 284 1.43 -18.85 11.74
N ASP A 285 0.53 -19.78 11.49
CA ASP A 285 0.23 -20.32 10.17
C ASP A 285 -1.15 -19.94 9.61
N TRP A 286 -1.78 -18.91 10.18
CA TRP A 286 -3.08 -18.36 9.75
C TRP A 286 -3.01 -16.88 9.39
N VAL A 287 -1.86 -16.39 8.96
CA VAL A 287 -1.66 -14.99 8.60
C VAL A 287 -1.21 -14.89 7.15
N ARG A 288 -1.77 -13.94 6.43
CA ARG A 288 -1.44 -13.69 5.02
C ARG A 288 -0.50 -12.49 4.85
N PRO A 289 0.23 -12.42 3.75
CA PRO A 289 0.97 -11.22 3.37
C PRO A 289 0.03 -10.15 2.81
N ARG A 290 0.47 -8.91 2.91
CA ARG A 290 -0.18 -7.74 2.28
C ARG A 290 0.91 -6.88 1.64
N PRO A 291 1.51 -7.33 0.52
CA PRO A 291 2.69 -6.75 -0.09
C PRO A 291 2.38 -5.39 -0.73
N CYS A 292 3.04 -4.35 -0.25
CA CYS A 292 2.92 -2.97 -0.72
C CYS A 292 4.12 -2.59 -1.58
N PHE A 293 3.99 -1.50 -2.35
CA PHE A 293 5.09 -0.92 -3.12
C PHE A 293 4.90 0.58 -3.37
N LEU A 294 5.98 1.25 -3.75
CA LEU A 294 5.97 2.65 -4.17
C LEU A 294 6.04 2.74 -5.69
N VAL A 295 5.23 3.61 -6.28
CA VAL A 295 5.34 4.03 -7.68
C VAL A 295 6.02 5.39 -7.74
N GLY A 296 7.12 5.51 -8.60
CA GLY A 296 7.87 6.75 -8.74
C GLY A 296 8.83 6.78 -9.93
#